data_4b997e55545341b6266964f35d0a2aaa
#
_entry.id   4b997e55545341b6266964f35d0a2aaa
#
_cell.length_a   1.000
_cell.length_b   1.000
_cell.length_c   1.000
_cell.angle_alpha   90.00
_cell.angle_beta   90.00
_cell.angle_gamma   90.00
#
_symmetry.space_group_name_H-M   'P 1'
#
loop_
_entity.id
_entity.type
_entity.pdbx_description
1 polymer ?
#
loop_
_entity_poly.entity_id
_entity_poly.type
_entity_poly.pdbx_seq_one_letter_code
_entity_poly.pdbx_strand_id
1 'polypeptide(L)'
;MRLIFKILIFFLALVTVFSLYEITSIDGKYINRSTINFDINNIRNPQVKKLVRKLDNYIGSFYFDLSKKKQAEFYNKNLVEYKNLPNEITIPATLNGLTISNNKNFNNSKNWKRSHGNHSSNKFSNLKKINTENVKNLEVAWIHTFEKKGDIPGNPIYFDKTVYLSSTDRSLVALNALDGKKIWEHKTAGMAAVRGLILKDDNKSKIYFCDQGNLIALFAANGKIVKGFGENGKIKLKKKCQITPVLMDDKIIIGTFEPAVEVYNVKNGELLWKFLLKKKDNKTFLYGGKRHDYSGGNPWGGISADI
;
A
#
# COMPACT_ATOMS: atom_id res chain seq x y z
N MET A 1 39.67 -8.37 40.59
CA MET A 1 40.29 -7.79 39.41
C MET A 1 39.69 -8.26 38.09
N ARG A 2 39.61 -9.54 37.76
CA ARG A 2 39.04 -10.04 36.50
C ARG A 2 37.56 -9.70 36.26
N LEU A 3 36.72 -9.61 37.29
CA LEU A 3 35.32 -9.24 37.18
C LEU A 3 35.12 -7.77 36.85
N ILE A 4 35.88 -6.89 37.53
CA ILE A 4 35.86 -5.44 37.32
C ILE A 4 36.31 -5.11 35.88
N PHE A 5 37.35 -5.82 35.40
CA PHE A 5 37.84 -5.64 34.03
C PHE A 5 36.81 -6.07 32.98
N LYS A 6 36.06 -7.18 33.20
CA LYS A 6 34.95 -7.59 32.35
C LYS A 6 33.80 -6.61 32.33
N ILE A 7 33.45 -6.03 33.47
CA ILE A 7 32.45 -4.97 33.60
C ILE A 7 32.87 -3.70 32.85
N LEU A 8 34.14 -3.32 32.96
CA LEU A 8 34.69 -2.15 32.27
C LEU A 8 34.66 -2.33 30.74
N ILE A 9 35.05 -3.52 30.24
CA ILE A 9 34.99 -3.85 28.82
C ILE A 9 33.54 -3.86 28.33
N PHE A 10 32.60 -4.39 29.14
CA PHE A 10 31.19 -4.36 28.81
C PHE A 10 30.65 -2.94 28.72
N PHE A 11 31.00 -2.07 29.68
CA PHE A 11 30.65 -0.65 29.67
C PHE A 11 31.24 0.09 28.47
N LEU A 12 32.52 -0.16 28.17
CA LEU A 12 33.20 0.46 27.01
C LEU A 12 32.53 0.00 25.69
N ALA A 13 32.18 -1.28 25.59
CA ALA A 13 31.48 -1.81 24.44
C ALA A 13 30.05 -1.21 24.32
N LEU A 14 29.37 -1.00 25.45
CA LEU A 14 28.07 -0.36 25.50
C LEU A 14 28.13 1.11 25.06
N VAL A 15 29.12 1.87 25.55
CA VAL A 15 29.34 3.26 25.15
C VAL A 15 29.72 3.38 23.68
N THR A 16 30.56 2.48 23.15
CA THR A 16 30.90 2.47 21.73
C THR A 16 29.64 2.11 20.88
N VAL A 17 28.83 1.16 21.30
CA VAL A 17 27.60 0.85 20.58
C VAL A 17 26.64 2.03 20.62
N PHE A 18 26.48 2.72 21.76
CA PHE A 18 25.61 3.91 21.85
C PHE A 18 26.12 5.08 21.01
N SER A 19 27.46 5.28 20.91
CA SER A 19 28.04 6.33 20.07
C SER A 19 27.84 6.07 18.54
N LEU A 20 27.44 4.86 18.15
CA LEU A 20 27.19 4.49 16.77
C LEU A 20 25.78 4.85 16.29
N TYR A 21 24.92 5.28 17.22
CA TYR A 21 23.57 5.71 16.89
C TYR A 21 23.44 7.23 17.02
N GLU A 22 22.96 7.84 15.98
CA GLU A 22 22.69 9.27 15.94
C GLU A 22 21.17 9.49 15.84
N ILE A 23 20.66 10.38 16.67
CA ILE A 23 19.28 10.85 16.57
C ILE A 23 19.29 12.16 15.80
N THR A 24 18.71 12.13 14.61
CA THR A 24 18.60 13.31 13.75
C THR A 24 17.16 13.76 13.62
N SER A 25 16.97 15.07 13.49
CA SER A 25 15.68 15.65 13.15
C SER A 25 15.60 15.93 11.64
N ILE A 26 14.55 15.43 10.99
CA ILE A 26 14.24 15.76 9.61
C ILE A 26 12.77 16.16 9.58
N ASP A 27 12.49 17.40 9.17
CA ASP A 27 11.13 17.95 9.11
C ASP A 27 10.33 17.75 10.42
N GLY A 28 10.98 18.01 11.57
CA GLY A 28 10.40 17.84 12.90
C GLY A 28 10.25 16.39 13.37
N LYS A 29 10.69 15.40 12.60
CA LYS A 29 10.71 13.98 13.00
C LYS A 29 12.11 13.56 13.41
N TYR A 30 12.20 12.94 14.58
CA TYR A 30 13.45 12.37 15.06
C TYR A 30 13.60 10.94 14.52
N ILE A 31 14.70 10.70 13.83
CA ILE A 31 15.05 9.40 13.25
C ILE A 31 16.36 8.96 13.84
N ASN A 32 16.38 7.78 14.48
CA ASN A 32 17.64 7.19 14.90
C ASN A 32 18.37 6.58 13.70
N ARG A 33 19.65 6.85 13.58
CA ARG A 33 20.50 6.34 12.52
C ARG A 33 21.73 5.66 13.11
N SER A 34 22.12 4.54 12.52
CA SER A 34 23.45 3.98 12.75
C SER A 34 24.47 4.77 11.94
N THR A 35 25.52 5.25 12.61
CA THR A 35 26.67 5.92 11.96
C THR A 35 27.60 4.93 11.27
N ILE A 36 27.49 3.63 11.58
CA ILE A 36 28.29 2.58 10.95
C ILE A 36 27.45 1.83 9.91
N ASN A 37 28.06 1.67 8.74
CA ASN A 37 27.52 0.87 7.65
C ASN A 37 27.81 -0.62 7.88
N PHE A 38 27.30 -1.17 9.00
CA PHE A 38 27.51 -2.56 9.39
C PHE A 38 26.34 -3.43 8.93
N ASP A 39 26.63 -4.40 8.05
CA ASP A 39 25.61 -5.36 7.61
C ASP A 39 25.69 -6.64 8.45
N ILE A 40 24.70 -6.79 9.34
CA ILE A 40 24.53 -7.98 10.19
C ILE A 40 24.48 -9.28 9.36
N ASN A 41 24.10 -9.20 8.08
CA ASN A 41 24.05 -10.38 7.23
C ASN A 41 25.43 -10.95 6.89
N ASN A 42 26.49 -10.13 6.95
CA ASN A 42 27.86 -10.54 6.72
C ASN A 42 28.48 -11.33 7.88
N ILE A 43 27.79 -11.43 9.02
CA ILE A 43 28.25 -12.25 10.15
C ILE A 43 28.06 -13.71 9.82
N ARG A 44 29.16 -14.46 9.67
CA ARG A 44 29.16 -15.89 9.33
C ARG A 44 28.72 -16.78 10.49
N ASN A 45 29.09 -16.44 11.73
CA ASN A 45 28.73 -17.25 12.90
C ASN A 45 27.26 -17.03 13.30
N PRO A 46 26.40 -18.06 13.28
CA PRO A 46 24.96 -17.93 13.57
C PRO A 46 24.65 -17.46 14.99
N GLN A 47 25.46 -17.86 15.97
CA GLN A 47 25.26 -17.47 17.38
C GLN A 47 25.58 -15.97 17.59
N VAL A 48 26.70 -15.53 17.01
CA VAL A 48 27.10 -14.12 17.03
C VAL A 48 26.06 -13.26 16.27
N LYS A 49 25.62 -13.72 15.13
CA LYS A 49 24.55 -13.06 14.36
C LYS A 49 23.27 -12.89 15.16
N LYS A 50 22.85 -13.92 15.90
CA LYS A 50 21.67 -13.90 16.77
C LYS A 50 21.83 -12.93 17.93
N LEU A 51 23.01 -12.88 18.53
CA LEU A 51 23.33 -11.96 19.62
C LEU A 51 23.32 -10.50 19.15
N VAL A 52 24.00 -10.22 18.04
CA VAL A 52 24.04 -8.88 17.45
C VAL A 52 22.65 -8.39 17.05
N ARG A 53 21.79 -9.26 16.48
CA ARG A 53 20.39 -8.91 16.20
C ARG A 53 19.59 -8.55 17.46
N LYS A 54 19.80 -9.30 18.57
CA LYS A 54 19.12 -9.00 19.84
C LYS A 54 19.57 -7.64 20.38
N LEU A 55 20.86 -7.36 20.35
CA LEU A 55 21.42 -6.07 20.77
C LEU A 55 20.93 -4.92 19.91
N ASP A 56 20.94 -5.08 18.59
CA ASP A 56 20.46 -4.08 17.65
C ASP A 56 18.97 -3.76 17.84
N ASN A 57 18.15 -4.79 18.05
CA ASN A 57 16.73 -4.59 18.35
C ASN A 57 16.50 -3.89 19.70
N TYR A 58 17.28 -4.24 20.72
CA TYR A 58 17.18 -3.61 22.04
C TYR A 58 17.57 -2.12 22.00
N ILE A 59 18.68 -1.82 21.37
CA ILE A 59 19.17 -0.44 21.20
C ILE A 59 18.19 0.34 20.32
N GLY A 60 17.73 -0.26 19.22
CA GLY A 60 16.75 0.34 18.32
C GLY A 60 15.43 0.68 19.01
N SER A 61 14.95 -0.18 19.93
CA SER A 61 13.72 0.09 20.71
C SER A 61 13.93 1.25 21.68
N PHE A 62 15.06 1.30 22.37
CA PHE A 62 15.39 2.40 23.28
C PHE A 62 15.44 3.76 22.55
N TYR A 63 16.14 3.83 21.41
CA TYR A 63 16.18 5.05 20.62
C TYR A 63 14.82 5.41 20.00
N PHE A 64 14.02 4.42 19.66
CA PHE A 64 12.66 4.64 19.19
C PHE A 64 11.79 5.30 20.27
N ASP A 65 11.86 4.83 21.52
CA ASP A 65 11.10 5.40 22.63
C ASP A 65 11.59 6.82 22.97
N LEU A 66 12.91 7.06 22.92
CA LEU A 66 13.47 8.39 23.09
C LEU A 66 13.04 9.33 21.94
N SER A 67 13.00 8.82 20.72
CA SER A 67 12.49 9.55 19.55
C SER A 67 11.02 9.93 19.69
N LYS A 68 10.19 9.01 20.18
CA LYS A 68 8.78 9.29 20.47
C LYS A 68 8.59 10.38 21.51
N LYS A 69 9.37 10.33 22.60
CA LYS A 69 9.34 11.37 23.64
C LYS A 69 9.67 12.74 23.06
N LYS A 70 10.76 12.85 22.30
CA LYS A 70 11.15 14.10 21.63
C LYS A 70 10.13 14.56 20.60
N GLN A 71 9.50 13.66 19.86
CA GLN A 71 8.37 14.00 18.97
C GLN A 71 7.21 14.59 19.76
N ALA A 72 6.82 13.97 20.87
CA ALA A 72 5.75 14.46 21.71
C ALA A 72 6.06 15.87 22.28
N GLU A 73 7.31 16.11 22.71
CA GLU A 73 7.77 17.44 23.15
C GLU A 73 7.66 18.47 22.01
N PHE A 74 8.08 18.09 20.79
CA PHE A 74 7.97 18.96 19.61
C PHE A 74 6.51 19.29 19.28
N TYR A 75 5.63 18.29 19.26
CA TYR A 75 4.20 18.50 19.04
C TYR A 75 3.58 19.37 20.13
N ASN A 76 3.90 19.14 21.39
CA ASN A 76 3.40 19.95 22.51
C ASN A 76 3.87 21.41 22.42
N LYS A 77 5.12 21.64 22.01
CA LYS A 77 5.65 22.99 21.81
C LYS A 77 4.90 23.76 20.71
N ASN A 78 4.49 23.04 19.64
CA ASN A 78 3.77 23.64 18.52
C ASN A 78 2.24 23.60 18.70
N LEU A 79 1.75 22.98 19.77
CA LEU A 79 0.30 22.84 20.01
C LEU A 79 -0.41 24.20 20.22
N VAL A 80 0.34 25.20 20.71
CA VAL A 80 -0.16 26.58 20.85
C VAL A 80 -0.44 27.18 19.48
N GLU A 81 0.44 26.92 18.52
CA GLU A 81 0.29 27.38 17.14
C GLU A 81 -0.93 26.72 16.47
N TYR A 82 -1.14 25.42 16.69
CA TYR A 82 -2.32 24.71 16.20
C TYR A 82 -3.62 25.13 16.88
N LYS A 83 -3.60 25.49 18.18
CA LYS A 83 -4.79 25.96 18.90
C LYS A 83 -5.27 27.33 18.41
N ASN A 84 -4.39 28.10 17.81
CA ASN A 84 -4.71 29.42 17.25
C ASN A 84 -5.16 29.36 15.79
N LEU A 85 -5.12 28.18 15.16
CA LEU A 85 -5.70 28.00 13.82
C LEU A 85 -7.22 28.04 13.93
N PRO A 86 -7.92 28.70 12.99
CA PRO A 86 -9.36 28.68 12.96
C PRO A 86 -9.85 27.23 12.77
N ASN A 87 -10.92 26.87 13.48
CA ASN A 87 -11.52 25.53 13.39
C ASN A 87 -12.03 25.22 11.97
N GLU A 88 -12.27 26.25 11.19
CA GLU A 88 -12.75 26.16 9.82
C GLU A 88 -12.11 27.27 8.98
N ILE A 89 -11.56 26.90 7.83
CA ILE A 89 -11.09 27.85 6.82
C ILE A 89 -11.95 27.63 5.59
N THR A 90 -12.83 28.57 5.30
CA THR A 90 -13.52 28.58 4.02
C THR A 90 -12.61 29.17 2.97
N ILE A 91 -12.07 28.35 2.10
CA ILE A 91 -11.35 28.82 0.91
C ILE A 91 -12.40 29.03 -0.18
N PRO A 92 -12.69 30.30 -0.60
CA PRO A 92 -13.62 30.53 -1.69
C PRO A 92 -13.11 29.77 -2.93
N ALA A 93 -13.94 28.90 -3.48
CA ALA A 93 -13.63 28.28 -4.76
C ALA A 93 -13.53 29.39 -5.81
N THR A 94 -12.34 29.71 -6.24
CA THR A 94 -12.16 30.56 -7.43
C THR A 94 -12.61 29.70 -8.62
N LEU A 95 -13.83 29.95 -9.09
CA LEU A 95 -14.46 29.27 -10.21
C LEU A 95 -13.75 29.48 -11.56
N ASN A 96 -12.70 30.30 -11.60
CA ASN A 96 -11.91 30.55 -12.79
C ASN A 96 -10.96 29.33 -13.03
N GLY A 97 -11.47 28.30 -13.69
CA GLY A 97 -10.68 27.13 -14.13
C GLY A 97 -11.23 25.76 -13.74
N LEU A 98 -12.19 25.68 -12.85
CA LEU A 98 -12.94 24.46 -12.64
C LEU A 98 -14.15 24.44 -13.59
N THR A 99 -13.92 24.05 -14.83
CA THR A 99 -14.98 23.40 -15.59
C THR A 99 -15.32 22.15 -14.81
N ILE A 100 -16.35 22.23 -13.96
CA ILE A 100 -17.06 21.04 -13.53
C ILE A 100 -17.52 20.42 -14.84
N SER A 101 -16.74 19.51 -15.40
CA SER A 101 -17.22 18.68 -16.48
C SER A 101 -18.42 17.99 -15.86
N ASN A 102 -19.60 18.39 -16.30
CA ASN A 102 -20.83 17.66 -16.05
C ASN A 102 -20.67 16.29 -16.71
N ASN A 103 -19.81 15.48 -16.19
CA ASN A 103 -19.59 14.11 -16.58
C ASN A 103 -20.82 13.33 -16.09
N LYS A 104 -21.95 13.55 -16.81
CA LYS A 104 -23.21 12.81 -16.63
C LYS A 104 -23.02 11.29 -16.64
N ASN A 105 -21.86 10.83 -17.10
CA ASN A 105 -21.48 9.41 -17.19
C ASN A 105 -20.97 8.78 -15.88
N PHE A 106 -20.71 9.56 -14.84
CA PHE A 106 -20.20 9.02 -13.58
C PHE A 106 -21.23 8.18 -12.80
N ASN A 107 -22.52 8.33 -13.07
CA ASN A 107 -23.51 8.08 -12.05
C ASN A 107 -24.58 7.04 -12.37
N ASN A 108 -24.60 6.47 -13.56
CA ASN A 108 -25.61 5.47 -13.93
C ASN A 108 -25.09 4.04 -14.05
N SER A 109 -23.86 3.78 -13.60
CA SER A 109 -23.31 2.44 -13.70
C SER A 109 -23.91 1.54 -12.63
N LYS A 110 -24.66 0.53 -13.06
CA LYS A 110 -25.05 -0.62 -12.22
C LYS A 110 -23.84 -1.45 -11.77
N ASN A 111 -22.67 -1.15 -12.28
CA ASN A 111 -21.42 -1.87 -12.06
C ASN A 111 -20.48 -1.08 -11.17
N TRP A 112 -19.67 -1.77 -10.39
CA TRP A 112 -18.64 -1.23 -9.51
C TRP A 112 -17.28 -1.76 -9.98
N LYS A 113 -16.72 -1.14 -11.04
CA LYS A 113 -15.58 -1.66 -11.80
C LYS A 113 -14.22 -1.43 -11.13
N ARG A 114 -14.14 -0.68 -10.04
CA ARG A 114 -12.92 -0.41 -9.28
C ARG A 114 -13.21 -0.47 -7.79
N SER A 115 -12.32 -1.04 -7.00
CA SER A 115 -12.51 -1.21 -5.55
C SER A 115 -12.77 0.09 -4.79
N HIS A 116 -12.36 1.24 -5.34
CA HIS A 116 -12.61 2.57 -4.78
C HIS A 116 -13.75 3.34 -5.49
N GLY A 117 -14.55 2.65 -6.29
CA GLY A 117 -15.68 3.20 -7.04
C GLY A 117 -15.29 3.66 -8.43
N ASN A 118 -14.76 4.84 -8.56
CA ASN A 118 -14.37 5.47 -9.82
C ASN A 118 -12.94 6.02 -9.79
N HIS A 119 -12.54 6.76 -10.81
CA HIS A 119 -11.21 7.39 -10.92
C HIS A 119 -10.91 8.37 -9.79
N SER A 120 -11.92 9.08 -9.31
CA SER A 120 -11.80 10.03 -8.18
C SER A 120 -11.71 9.34 -6.82
N SER A 121 -11.84 8.00 -6.75
CA SER A 121 -11.79 7.21 -5.51
C SER A 121 -12.83 7.63 -4.45
N ASN A 122 -13.97 8.20 -4.87
CA ASN A 122 -14.95 8.78 -3.96
C ASN A 122 -15.87 7.76 -3.28
N LYS A 123 -15.83 6.50 -3.71
CA LYS A 123 -16.65 5.39 -3.16
C LYS A 123 -18.15 5.67 -3.13
N PHE A 124 -18.62 6.52 -4.01
CA PHE A 124 -20.01 6.96 -4.07
C PHE A 124 -20.80 6.16 -5.09
N SER A 125 -22.06 5.83 -4.77
CA SER A 125 -23.03 5.20 -5.66
C SER A 125 -24.35 5.98 -5.68
N ASN A 126 -24.93 6.14 -6.85
CA ASN A 126 -26.26 6.75 -7.03
C ASN A 126 -27.43 5.78 -6.83
N LEU A 127 -27.15 4.56 -6.46
CA LEU A 127 -28.20 3.58 -6.21
C LEU A 127 -29.04 4.03 -5.00
N LYS A 128 -30.37 4.03 -5.15
CA LYS A 128 -31.32 4.52 -4.14
C LYS A 128 -32.24 3.43 -3.59
N LYS A 129 -32.08 2.18 -4.05
CA LYS A 129 -32.93 1.07 -3.58
C LYS A 129 -32.74 0.79 -2.09
N ILE A 130 -31.52 0.96 -1.57
CA ILE A 130 -31.26 0.91 -0.14
C ILE A 130 -31.18 2.35 0.34
N ASN A 131 -31.94 2.68 1.39
CA ASN A 131 -32.06 4.01 1.95
C ASN A 131 -32.25 3.92 3.48
N THR A 132 -32.37 5.06 4.14
CA THR A 132 -32.51 5.15 5.62
C THR A 132 -33.76 4.46 6.15
N GLU A 133 -34.80 4.28 5.33
CA GLU A 133 -36.06 3.67 5.75
C GLU A 133 -35.96 2.14 5.74
N ASN A 134 -35.29 1.57 4.72
CA ASN A 134 -35.27 0.12 4.49
C ASN A 134 -33.96 -0.57 4.82
N VAL A 135 -32.86 0.16 5.13
CA VAL A 135 -31.57 -0.46 5.47
C VAL A 135 -31.65 -1.40 6.67
N LYS A 136 -32.56 -1.14 7.60
CA LYS A 136 -32.82 -2.01 8.77
C LYS A 136 -33.42 -3.38 8.42
N ASN A 137 -33.97 -3.53 7.21
CA ASN A 137 -34.62 -4.75 6.72
C ASN A 137 -33.69 -5.58 5.82
N LEU A 138 -32.38 -5.23 5.76
CA LEU A 138 -31.40 -6.02 4.99
C LEU A 138 -31.20 -7.37 5.67
N GLU A 139 -31.22 -8.41 4.85
CA GLU A 139 -30.92 -9.78 5.24
C GLU A 139 -29.71 -10.31 4.47
N VAL A 140 -29.05 -11.32 5.02
CA VAL A 140 -27.92 -11.99 4.37
C VAL A 140 -28.43 -12.84 3.24
N ALA A 141 -28.13 -12.46 1.99
CA ALA A 141 -28.54 -13.22 0.81
C ALA A 141 -27.74 -14.52 0.66
N TRP A 142 -26.46 -14.50 0.91
CA TRP A 142 -25.56 -15.65 0.88
C TRP A 142 -24.26 -15.37 1.62
N ILE A 143 -23.54 -16.44 1.99
CA ILE A 143 -22.21 -16.40 2.60
C ILE A 143 -21.30 -17.30 1.77
N HIS A 144 -20.12 -16.77 1.40
CA HIS A 144 -19.07 -17.57 0.79
C HIS A 144 -17.92 -17.73 1.79
N THR A 145 -17.53 -18.97 2.08
CA THR A 145 -16.46 -19.29 3.02
C THR A 145 -15.23 -19.78 2.26
N PHE A 146 -14.07 -19.21 2.56
CA PHE A 146 -12.80 -19.69 2.05
C PHE A 146 -12.25 -20.80 2.93
N GLU A 147 -11.54 -21.77 2.33
CA GLU A 147 -10.97 -22.91 3.04
C GLU A 147 -9.93 -22.50 4.09
N LYS A 148 -9.11 -21.50 3.79
CA LYS A 148 -8.10 -21.01 4.73
C LYS A 148 -8.63 -19.80 5.52
N LYS A 149 -8.37 -19.82 6.84
CA LYS A 149 -8.60 -18.66 7.68
C LYS A 149 -7.61 -17.55 7.33
N GLY A 150 -8.06 -16.30 7.36
CA GLY A 150 -7.22 -15.14 7.10
C GLY A 150 -8.05 -13.91 6.75
N ASP A 151 -7.36 -12.81 6.51
CA ASP A 151 -7.99 -11.55 6.14
C ASP A 151 -8.27 -11.50 4.63
N ILE A 152 -9.36 -10.85 4.26
CA ILE A 152 -9.65 -10.46 2.88
C ILE A 152 -9.10 -9.03 2.69
N PRO A 153 -7.94 -8.87 2.06
CA PRO A 153 -7.20 -7.60 2.13
C PRO A 153 -7.72 -6.52 1.19
N GLY A 154 -8.58 -6.84 0.25
CA GLY A 154 -9.06 -5.94 -0.79
C GLY A 154 -10.57 -5.75 -0.80
N ASN A 155 -11.03 -4.58 -1.23
CA ASN A 155 -12.44 -4.34 -1.48
C ASN A 155 -12.87 -5.03 -2.79
N PRO A 156 -14.04 -5.69 -2.82
CA PRO A 156 -14.56 -6.33 -4.02
C PRO A 156 -14.91 -5.32 -5.10
N ILE A 157 -15.03 -5.82 -6.34
CA ILE A 157 -15.71 -5.13 -7.44
C ILE A 157 -16.90 -5.96 -7.90
N TYR A 158 -17.85 -5.30 -8.54
CA TYR A 158 -19.03 -5.93 -9.12
C TYR A 158 -19.14 -5.57 -10.60
N PHE A 159 -19.24 -6.56 -11.44
CA PHE A 159 -19.48 -6.38 -12.86
C PHE A 159 -20.29 -7.55 -13.43
N ASP A 160 -21.35 -7.24 -14.14
CA ASP A 160 -22.20 -8.18 -14.85
C ASP A 160 -22.53 -9.46 -14.04
N LYS A 161 -23.25 -9.29 -12.93
CA LYS A 161 -23.66 -10.38 -12.02
C LYS A 161 -22.52 -11.16 -11.36
N THR A 162 -21.30 -10.66 -11.43
CA THR A 162 -20.12 -11.30 -10.85
C THR A 162 -19.44 -10.39 -9.83
N VAL A 163 -19.13 -10.94 -8.67
CA VAL A 163 -18.30 -10.28 -7.63
C VAL A 163 -16.88 -10.82 -7.73
N TYR A 164 -15.91 -9.93 -7.85
CA TYR A 164 -14.49 -10.28 -7.88
C TYR A 164 -13.81 -9.75 -6.63
N LEU A 165 -13.06 -10.60 -5.95
CA LEU A 165 -12.37 -10.25 -4.70
C LEU A 165 -11.14 -11.13 -4.49
N SER A 166 -10.23 -10.64 -3.63
CA SER A 166 -9.12 -11.45 -3.13
C SER A 166 -9.60 -12.47 -2.11
N SER A 167 -9.00 -13.64 -2.12
CA SER A 167 -9.21 -14.67 -1.10
C SER A 167 -8.16 -14.61 0.00
N THR A 168 -8.37 -15.40 1.04
CA THR A 168 -7.44 -15.55 2.17
C THR A 168 -6.19 -16.37 1.83
N ASP A 169 -6.15 -17.06 0.67
CA ASP A 169 -5.08 -17.99 0.28
C ASP A 169 -4.30 -17.58 -0.98
N ARG A 170 -4.18 -16.27 -1.20
CA ARG A 170 -3.43 -15.69 -2.33
C ARG A 170 -4.07 -15.97 -3.69
N SER A 171 -5.38 -15.92 -3.75
CA SER A 171 -6.11 -16.05 -5.01
C SER A 171 -6.94 -14.80 -5.29
N LEU A 172 -7.23 -14.58 -6.57
CA LEU A 172 -8.35 -13.77 -7.00
C LEU A 172 -9.49 -14.70 -7.38
N VAL A 173 -10.68 -14.45 -6.85
CA VAL A 173 -11.87 -15.29 -7.12
C VAL A 173 -12.99 -14.47 -7.76
N ALA A 174 -13.79 -15.13 -8.58
CA ALA A 174 -15.04 -14.64 -9.10
C ALA A 174 -16.20 -15.47 -8.54
N LEU A 175 -17.17 -14.78 -7.96
CA LEU A 175 -18.37 -15.37 -7.38
C LEU A 175 -19.60 -14.90 -8.15
N ASN A 176 -20.57 -15.77 -8.31
CA ASN A 176 -21.88 -15.37 -8.79
C ASN A 176 -22.56 -14.48 -7.75
N ALA A 177 -22.97 -13.29 -8.15
CA ALA A 177 -23.57 -12.31 -7.24
C ALA A 177 -24.95 -12.71 -6.70
N LEU A 178 -25.64 -13.67 -7.32
CA LEU A 178 -26.96 -14.11 -6.90
C LEU A 178 -26.91 -15.14 -5.77
N ASP A 179 -25.93 -16.06 -5.80
CA ASP A 179 -25.89 -17.22 -4.89
C ASP A 179 -24.52 -17.45 -4.23
N GLY A 180 -23.53 -16.60 -4.49
CA GLY A 180 -22.18 -16.68 -3.91
C GLY A 180 -21.34 -17.85 -4.39
N LYS A 181 -21.79 -18.63 -5.38
CA LYS A 181 -21.01 -19.76 -5.90
C LYS A 181 -19.79 -19.30 -6.66
N LYS A 182 -18.68 -20.01 -6.45
CA LYS A 182 -17.43 -19.75 -7.15
C LYS A 182 -17.55 -20.07 -8.64
N ILE A 183 -17.27 -19.07 -9.49
CA ILE A 183 -17.22 -19.22 -10.95
C ILE A 183 -15.82 -19.65 -11.36
N TRP A 184 -14.80 -18.93 -10.88
CA TRP A 184 -13.40 -19.27 -11.11
C TRP A 184 -12.50 -18.74 -9.99
N GLU A 185 -11.30 -19.30 -9.95
CA GLU A 185 -10.24 -18.90 -9.04
C GLU A 185 -8.90 -18.87 -9.77
N HIS A 186 -8.11 -17.83 -9.52
CA HIS A 186 -6.77 -17.67 -10.06
C HIS A 186 -5.77 -17.50 -8.92
N LYS A 187 -4.86 -18.46 -8.74
CA LYS A 187 -3.80 -18.41 -7.72
C LYS A 187 -2.64 -17.52 -8.15
N THR A 188 -2.11 -16.77 -7.21
CA THR A 188 -0.98 -15.85 -7.39
C THR A 188 0.18 -16.21 -6.48
N ALA A 189 1.38 -15.74 -6.81
CA ALA A 189 2.57 -15.97 -5.98
C ALA A 189 2.52 -15.18 -4.67
N GLY A 190 2.04 -13.95 -4.71
CA GLY A 190 1.86 -13.08 -3.56
C GLY A 190 0.39 -12.95 -3.15
N MET A 191 0.09 -12.03 -2.22
CA MET A 191 -1.29 -11.70 -1.87
C MET A 191 -1.95 -10.93 -3.03
N ALA A 192 -3.03 -11.47 -3.57
CA ALA A 192 -3.76 -10.86 -4.66
C ALA A 192 -4.51 -9.60 -4.21
N ALA A 193 -4.46 -8.54 -5.00
CA ALA A 193 -5.30 -7.35 -4.88
C ALA A 193 -5.42 -6.79 -3.45
N VAL A 194 -4.29 -6.67 -2.73
CA VAL A 194 -4.24 -6.30 -1.29
C VAL A 194 -5.09 -5.09 -0.93
N ARG A 195 -5.21 -4.11 -1.81
CA ARG A 195 -6.08 -2.94 -1.59
C ARG A 195 -7.15 -2.78 -2.62
N GLY A 196 -7.16 -3.65 -3.62
CA GLY A 196 -8.20 -3.69 -4.61
C GLY A 196 -7.72 -3.97 -6.02
N LEU A 197 -8.67 -3.96 -6.91
CA LEU A 197 -8.56 -4.31 -8.32
C LEU A 197 -9.39 -3.36 -9.17
N ILE A 198 -9.15 -3.38 -10.48
CA ILE A 198 -9.89 -2.60 -11.46
C ILE A 198 -10.23 -3.45 -12.67
N LEU A 199 -11.40 -3.24 -13.23
CA LEU A 199 -11.87 -3.90 -14.44
C LEU A 199 -11.94 -2.87 -15.58
N LYS A 200 -11.32 -3.21 -16.71
CA LYS A 200 -11.53 -2.54 -18.00
C LYS A 200 -12.62 -3.30 -18.74
N ASP A 201 -13.70 -2.58 -19.01
CA ASP A 201 -14.85 -3.09 -19.75
C ASP A 201 -14.65 -2.77 -21.23
N ASP A 202 -14.20 -3.76 -21.97
CA ASP A 202 -14.03 -3.74 -23.42
C ASP A 202 -14.58 -5.07 -24.01
N ASN A 203 -14.39 -5.32 -25.30
CA ASN A 203 -14.90 -6.53 -25.99
C ASN A 203 -14.52 -7.84 -25.27
N LYS A 204 -13.43 -7.86 -24.51
CA LYS A 204 -13.01 -8.97 -23.65
C LYS A 204 -12.57 -8.38 -22.33
N SER A 205 -13.54 -8.10 -21.47
CA SER A 205 -13.29 -7.45 -20.17
C SER A 205 -12.15 -8.06 -19.40
N LYS A 206 -11.25 -7.22 -18.89
CA LYS A 206 -10.02 -7.61 -18.20
C LYS A 206 -9.96 -7.02 -16.81
N ILE A 207 -9.39 -7.77 -15.89
CA ILE A 207 -9.14 -7.35 -14.51
C ILE A 207 -7.64 -7.13 -14.33
N TYR A 208 -7.28 -6.00 -13.73
CA TYR A 208 -5.91 -5.66 -13.40
C TYR A 208 -5.76 -5.50 -11.88
N PHE A 209 -4.72 -6.08 -11.32
CA PHE A 209 -4.41 -6.01 -9.90
C PHE A 209 -2.94 -6.32 -9.63
N CYS A 210 -2.47 -5.93 -8.45
CA CYS A 210 -1.12 -6.31 -8.00
C CYS A 210 -1.18 -7.54 -7.07
N ASP A 211 -0.22 -8.46 -7.23
CA ASP A 211 0.03 -9.56 -6.28
C ASP A 211 1.25 -9.29 -5.39
N GLN A 212 1.51 -8.03 -5.08
CA GLN A 212 2.69 -7.47 -4.42
C GLN A 212 3.95 -7.40 -5.31
N GLY A 213 4.30 -8.45 -6.03
CA GLY A 213 5.50 -8.51 -6.87
C GLY A 213 5.25 -8.28 -8.35
N ASN A 214 4.00 -8.40 -8.79
CA ASN A 214 3.64 -8.29 -10.19
C ASN A 214 2.36 -7.46 -10.34
N LEU A 215 2.25 -6.76 -11.47
CA LEU A 215 0.97 -6.28 -12.01
C LEU A 215 0.46 -7.35 -12.97
N ILE A 216 -0.76 -7.84 -12.73
CA ILE A 216 -1.34 -8.99 -13.43
C ILE A 216 -2.59 -8.56 -14.20
N ALA A 217 -2.78 -9.14 -15.39
CA ALA A 217 -3.98 -9.00 -16.20
C ALA A 217 -4.67 -10.36 -16.43
N LEU A 218 -5.95 -10.45 -16.08
CA LEU A 218 -6.78 -11.63 -16.29
C LEU A 218 -8.02 -11.29 -17.13
N PHE A 219 -8.52 -12.24 -17.89
CA PHE A 219 -9.86 -12.15 -18.47
C PHE A 219 -10.92 -12.29 -17.37
N ALA A 220 -11.84 -11.34 -17.28
CA ALA A 220 -12.88 -11.31 -16.27
C ALA A 220 -13.81 -12.54 -16.34
N ALA A 221 -14.11 -13.02 -17.54
CA ALA A 221 -15.02 -14.11 -17.75
C ALA A 221 -14.56 -15.46 -17.17
N ASN A 222 -13.25 -15.72 -17.12
CA ASN A 222 -12.75 -17.08 -16.81
C ASN A 222 -11.46 -17.11 -15.98
N GLY A 223 -10.93 -15.96 -15.53
CA GLY A 223 -9.71 -15.88 -14.72
C GLY A 223 -8.42 -16.30 -15.43
N LYS A 224 -8.46 -16.55 -16.74
CA LYS A 224 -7.26 -16.89 -17.52
C LYS A 224 -6.39 -15.66 -17.75
N ILE A 225 -5.08 -15.88 -17.79
CA ILE A 225 -4.08 -14.85 -18.01
C ILE A 225 -4.22 -14.24 -19.41
N VAL A 226 -4.11 -12.91 -19.50
CA VAL A 226 -4.03 -12.16 -20.76
C VAL A 226 -2.60 -12.24 -21.29
N LYS A 227 -2.27 -13.28 -22.05
CA LYS A 227 -0.88 -13.57 -22.49
C LYS A 227 -0.16 -12.42 -23.18
N GLY A 228 -0.89 -11.52 -23.87
CA GLY A 228 -0.32 -10.35 -24.53
C GLY A 228 0.01 -9.17 -23.63
N PHE A 229 -0.22 -9.28 -22.29
CA PHE A 229 0.09 -8.24 -21.34
C PHE A 229 1.39 -8.58 -20.60
N GLY A 230 2.42 -7.77 -20.77
CA GLY A 230 3.75 -8.01 -20.23
C GLY A 230 4.32 -9.38 -20.62
N GLU A 231 5.02 -10.02 -19.72
CA GLU A 231 5.52 -11.38 -19.89
C GLU A 231 4.47 -12.40 -19.38
N ASN A 232 3.79 -13.04 -20.32
CA ASN A 232 2.73 -14.02 -19.99
C ASN A 232 1.66 -13.51 -19.04
N GLY A 233 1.14 -12.30 -19.29
CA GLY A 233 0.07 -11.67 -18.51
C GLY A 233 0.51 -11.02 -17.21
N LYS A 234 1.80 -10.82 -17.01
CA LYS A 234 2.39 -10.27 -15.80
C LYS A 234 3.50 -9.27 -16.13
N ILE A 235 3.57 -8.21 -15.33
CA ILE A 235 4.69 -7.29 -15.31
C ILE A 235 5.38 -7.48 -13.96
N LYS A 236 6.62 -7.96 -13.96
CA LYS A 236 7.43 -8.08 -12.74
C LYS A 236 7.85 -6.68 -12.28
N LEU A 237 7.43 -6.32 -11.08
CA LEU A 237 7.70 -5.02 -10.49
C LEU A 237 9.02 -5.05 -9.72
N LYS A 238 9.80 -3.97 -9.81
CA LYS A 238 11.04 -3.82 -9.05
C LYS A 238 10.80 -3.77 -7.54
N LYS A 239 9.70 -3.16 -7.13
CA LYS A 239 9.23 -3.08 -5.72
C LYS A 239 7.74 -3.39 -5.65
N LYS A 240 7.28 -3.81 -4.49
CA LYS A 240 5.88 -4.20 -4.26
C LYS A 240 4.90 -3.09 -4.64
N CYS A 241 3.79 -3.49 -5.23
CA CYS A 241 2.59 -2.69 -5.41
C CYS A 241 1.49 -3.24 -4.49
N GLN A 242 0.85 -2.37 -3.72
CA GLN A 242 -0.25 -2.74 -2.81
C GLN A 242 -1.42 -1.77 -2.91
N ILE A 243 -1.50 -1.01 -3.97
CA ILE A 243 -2.61 -0.08 -4.19
C ILE A 243 -3.58 -0.62 -5.23
N THR A 244 -4.79 -0.07 -5.23
CA THR A 244 -5.74 -0.29 -6.31
C THR A 244 -5.24 0.45 -7.55
N PRO A 245 -5.03 -0.24 -8.69
CA PRO A 245 -4.66 0.43 -9.94
C PRO A 245 -5.72 1.43 -10.39
N VAL A 246 -5.31 2.40 -11.20
CA VAL A 246 -6.20 3.34 -11.89
C VAL A 246 -6.07 3.13 -13.39
N LEU A 247 -7.18 3.13 -14.10
CA LEU A 247 -7.22 3.15 -15.56
C LEU A 247 -7.56 4.55 -16.02
N MET A 248 -6.82 5.04 -16.99
CA MET A 248 -7.07 6.30 -17.69
C MET A 248 -6.77 6.08 -19.18
N ASP A 249 -7.80 6.09 -19.99
CA ASP A 249 -7.72 5.73 -21.42
C ASP A 249 -7.07 4.35 -21.64
N ASP A 250 -5.96 4.31 -22.35
CA ASP A 250 -5.15 3.11 -22.60
C ASP A 250 -3.99 2.94 -21.63
N LYS A 251 -4.05 3.59 -20.46
CA LYS A 251 -3.00 3.57 -19.43
C LYS A 251 -3.49 2.93 -18.14
N ILE A 252 -2.61 2.17 -17.51
CA ILE A 252 -2.79 1.68 -16.15
C ILE A 252 -1.74 2.31 -15.26
N ILE A 253 -2.20 2.91 -14.16
CA ILE A 253 -1.37 3.67 -13.22
C ILE A 253 -1.30 2.90 -11.93
N ILE A 254 -0.10 2.67 -11.43
CA ILE A 254 0.15 2.04 -10.14
C ILE A 254 1.15 2.84 -9.30
N GLY A 255 1.09 2.63 -8.00
CA GLY A 255 2.09 3.13 -7.07
C GLY A 255 2.86 1.98 -6.43
N THR A 256 4.16 2.14 -6.32
CA THR A 256 5.06 1.12 -5.79
C THR A 256 5.78 1.57 -4.53
N PHE A 257 6.28 0.60 -3.75
CA PHE A 257 7.10 0.86 -2.56
C PHE A 257 8.52 1.38 -2.89
N GLU A 258 8.84 1.61 -4.14
CA GLU A 258 10.03 2.37 -4.55
C GLU A 258 9.82 3.89 -4.45
N PRO A 259 8.91 4.40 -3.68
CA PRO A 259 8.10 5.61 -3.77
C PRO A 259 7.96 6.16 -5.19
N ALA A 260 7.36 5.36 -6.05
CA ALA A 260 7.17 5.70 -7.45
C ALA A 260 5.71 5.57 -7.90
N VAL A 261 5.34 6.38 -8.86
CA VAL A 261 4.18 6.18 -9.72
C VAL A 261 4.68 5.64 -11.05
N GLU A 262 4.15 4.51 -11.47
CA GLU A 262 4.49 3.85 -12.73
C GLU A 262 3.25 3.75 -13.61
N VAL A 263 3.40 4.05 -14.89
CA VAL A 263 2.33 4.02 -15.87
C VAL A 263 2.68 3.09 -17.00
N TYR A 264 1.77 2.17 -17.26
CA TYR A 264 1.93 1.14 -18.28
C TYR A 264 0.84 1.24 -19.32
N ASN A 265 1.15 0.82 -20.55
CA ASN A 265 0.16 0.62 -21.58
C ASN A 265 -0.75 -0.56 -21.21
N VAL A 266 -2.06 -0.33 -21.21
CA VAL A 266 -3.05 -1.33 -20.78
C VAL A 266 -3.16 -2.53 -21.73
N LYS A 267 -2.77 -2.38 -22.99
CA LYS A 267 -2.89 -3.45 -24.00
C LYS A 267 -1.75 -4.46 -23.90
N ASN A 268 -0.51 -3.95 -23.81
CA ASN A 268 0.69 -4.80 -23.87
C ASN A 268 1.56 -4.78 -22.61
N GLY A 269 1.28 -3.89 -21.65
CA GLY A 269 2.04 -3.82 -20.40
C GLY A 269 3.39 -3.10 -20.55
N GLU A 270 3.64 -2.39 -21.61
CA GLU A 270 4.86 -1.58 -21.79
C GLU A 270 4.89 -0.43 -20.78
N LEU A 271 6.04 -0.22 -20.13
CA LEU A 271 6.24 0.92 -19.24
C LEU A 271 6.33 2.21 -20.08
N LEU A 272 5.34 3.08 -19.92
CA LEU A 272 5.29 4.37 -20.63
C LEU A 272 6.14 5.42 -19.93
N TRP A 273 6.00 5.54 -18.62
CA TRP A 273 6.81 6.42 -17.79
C TRP A 273 6.77 6.03 -16.32
N LYS A 274 7.75 6.55 -15.59
CA LYS A 274 7.90 6.38 -14.16
C LYS A 274 8.28 7.70 -13.51
N PHE A 275 7.55 8.07 -12.46
CA PHE A 275 7.85 9.23 -11.63
C PHE A 275 8.30 8.77 -10.24
N LEU A 276 9.49 9.17 -9.83
CA LEU A 276 9.99 8.93 -8.49
C LEU A 276 9.55 10.08 -7.58
N LEU A 277 8.77 9.76 -6.55
CA LEU A 277 8.29 10.74 -5.55
C LEU A 277 9.43 11.32 -4.72
N LYS A 278 10.53 10.57 -4.59
CA LYS A 278 11.74 11.01 -3.90
C LYS A 278 12.96 10.46 -4.61
N LYS A 279 13.98 11.31 -4.78
CA LYS A 279 15.29 10.83 -5.23
C LYS A 279 15.86 9.88 -4.20
N LYS A 280 16.55 8.84 -4.68
CA LYS A 280 17.31 7.93 -3.82
C LYS A 280 18.33 8.77 -3.05
N ASP A 281 18.12 8.87 -1.75
CA ASP A 281 19.05 9.46 -0.84
C ASP A 281 19.99 8.31 -0.39
N ASN A 282 21.30 8.52 -0.39
CA ASN A 282 22.27 7.50 0.01
C ASN A 282 22.22 7.20 1.52
N LYS A 283 21.34 7.86 2.25
CA LYS A 283 21.16 7.66 3.68
C LYS A 283 20.22 6.49 3.91
N THR A 284 20.73 5.45 4.56
CA THR A 284 19.95 4.31 5.03
C THR A 284 19.57 4.51 6.49
N PHE A 285 18.42 4.00 6.91
CA PHE A 285 18.04 3.97 8.32
C PHE A 285 17.71 2.53 8.74
N LEU A 286 17.87 2.24 10.02
CA LEU A 286 17.51 0.95 10.61
C LEU A 286 16.10 1.01 11.19
N TYR A 287 15.26 0.06 10.78
CA TYR A 287 13.96 -0.17 11.37
C TYR A 287 13.71 -1.67 11.50
N GLY A 288 13.39 -2.13 12.71
CA GLY A 288 13.18 -3.54 12.98
C GLY A 288 14.39 -4.43 12.63
N GLY A 289 15.62 -3.95 12.84
CA GLY A 289 16.86 -4.67 12.52
C GLY A 289 17.13 -4.84 11.01
N LYS A 290 16.44 -4.09 10.16
CA LYS A 290 16.65 -4.08 8.70
C LYS A 290 17.01 -2.68 8.21
N ARG A 291 17.93 -2.62 7.25
CA ARG A 291 18.24 -1.38 6.55
C ARG A 291 17.20 -1.07 5.51
N HIS A 292 16.77 0.18 5.50
CA HIS A 292 15.84 0.72 4.54
C HIS A 292 16.50 1.87 3.79
N ASP A 293 16.42 1.83 2.46
CA ASP A 293 17.00 2.85 1.57
C ASP A 293 16.10 4.09 1.44
N TYR A 294 14.87 4.04 1.98
CA TYR A 294 13.87 5.10 1.80
C TYR A 294 13.12 5.37 3.10
N SER A 295 12.99 6.63 3.44
CA SER A 295 12.26 7.12 4.62
C SER A 295 10.83 7.52 4.27
N GLY A 296 9.98 6.59 3.90
CA GLY A 296 8.58 6.87 3.58
C GLY A 296 8.35 7.48 2.19
N GLY A 297 7.17 8.01 1.93
CA GLY A 297 6.82 8.65 0.66
C GLY A 297 6.37 7.68 -0.42
N ASN A 298 5.57 6.65 -0.10
CA ASN A 298 4.92 5.84 -1.10
C ASN A 298 3.42 6.22 -1.22
N PRO A 299 2.78 5.96 -2.36
CA PRO A 299 1.36 6.27 -2.59
C PRO A 299 0.43 5.26 -1.92
N TRP A 300 0.66 4.93 -0.65
CA TRP A 300 -0.08 3.89 0.08
C TRP A 300 -1.59 4.18 0.21
N GLY A 301 -1.96 5.45 0.27
CA GLY A 301 -3.36 5.88 0.32
C GLY A 301 -4.15 5.62 -0.96
N GLY A 302 -3.48 5.26 -2.05
CA GLY A 302 -4.06 5.11 -3.37
C GLY A 302 -3.73 6.26 -4.30
N ILE A 303 -4.26 6.18 -5.51
CA ILE A 303 -4.12 7.19 -6.55
C ILE A 303 -5.51 7.53 -7.07
N SER A 304 -5.76 8.81 -7.31
CA SER A 304 -6.89 9.30 -8.09
C SER A 304 -6.37 9.93 -9.37
N ALA A 305 -7.15 9.85 -10.43
CA ALA A 305 -6.87 10.53 -11.69
C ALA A 305 -8.03 11.45 -12.03
N ASP A 306 -7.70 12.62 -12.51
CA ASP A 306 -8.63 13.55 -13.15
C ASP A 306 -8.58 13.33 -14.66
N ILE A 307 -9.77 13.29 -15.32
CA ILE A 307 -9.94 12.96 -16.73
C ILE A 307 -10.57 14.15 -17.43
#